data_140fbc8035a6bb2faae7f649625c9e2d
#
_entry.id   140fbc8035a6bb2faae7f649625c9e2d
#
_cell.length_a   1.000
_cell.length_b   1.000
_cell.length_c   1.000
_cell.angle_alpha   90.00
_cell.angle_beta   90.00
_cell.angle_gamma   90.00
#
_symmetry.space_group_name_H-M   'P 1'
#
loop_
_entity.id
_entity.type
_entity.pdbx_description
1 polymer ?
#
loop_
_entity_poly.entity_id
_entity_poly.type
_entity_poly.pdbx_seq_one_letter_code
_entity_poly.pdbx_strand_id
1 'polypeptide(L)'
;MAGEIENGRRNGAVSGDPSLSGFSKLDAQERLERFIGSGVLTPGDLGILNGGLPSEIAENMIENRVGVFGVPLGFAVGVPIDDRVYFALPMATEETSVVATVSNMSKRVRENGSLTTEVLGRGTIGQIQFDFVEDPQGFEAIVLGMKDALIADINTNVIPKMVERGGGMTDIAVRHIPIPDGTHMTVVHVVIETCDAMGANIVNQICEYLKGPLEAATNSQANLRILSNLATERLISAHIELGGVDPIRGTLIERASLFAENDPWRAATHNKGIMNGVAAVALATGQDTRALEAGAHTYAAGSALSTWRMQGANLIGDMRLPIAVGTVGGITHIHPQVRLAQRILDNPSADQLARIIAGTGLLQNLGALTALTSQGGITEGHMRLHLPNLAIGCGANQHERGPLVNYLEEILAETGRVSATDAQNGLSLLRAQA
;
A
#
# COMPACT_ATOMS: atom_id res chain seq x y z
N MET A 1 24.62 -24.02 29.91
CA MET A 1 25.27 -22.76 29.50
C MET A 1 24.72 -22.45 28.13
N ALA A 2 23.64 -21.67 28.09
CA ALA A 2 23.04 -21.19 26.86
C ALA A 2 23.69 -19.83 26.56
N GLY A 3 24.41 -19.74 25.45
CA GLY A 3 25.03 -18.51 25.00
C GLY A 3 23.96 -17.54 24.49
N GLU A 4 23.83 -16.41 25.15
CA GLU A 4 23.08 -15.24 24.67
C GLU A 4 23.75 -14.75 23.39
N ILE A 5 23.03 -14.91 22.27
CA ILE A 5 23.35 -14.20 21.02
C ILE A 5 22.80 -12.79 21.20
N GLU A 6 23.63 -11.85 21.59
CA GLU A 6 23.32 -10.43 21.54
C GLU A 6 23.01 -10.03 20.09
N ASN A 7 21.72 -9.84 19.83
CA ASN A 7 21.21 -9.24 18.59
C ASN A 7 21.54 -7.74 18.63
N GLY A 8 22.74 -7.38 18.24
CA GLY A 8 23.18 -6.01 17.99
C GLY A 8 22.46 -5.44 16.76
N ARG A 9 21.16 -5.15 16.87
CA ARG A 9 20.40 -4.45 15.83
C ARG A 9 20.82 -2.98 15.83
N ARG A 10 21.48 -2.53 14.77
CA ARG A 10 21.74 -1.11 14.53
C ARG A 10 20.45 -0.42 14.11
N ASN A 11 19.58 -0.11 15.06
CA ASN A 11 18.47 0.83 14.91
C ASN A 11 18.99 2.22 15.28
N GLY A 12 19.56 2.92 14.32
CA GLY A 12 20.01 4.30 14.48
C GLY A 12 19.95 4.98 13.12
N ALA A 13 19.31 6.13 13.06
CA ALA A 13 19.29 7.00 11.90
C ALA A 13 20.71 7.26 11.40
N VAL A 14 21.03 6.80 10.20
CA VAL A 14 22.30 7.11 9.55
C VAL A 14 22.00 7.91 8.30
N SER A 15 21.93 9.23 8.45
CA SER A 15 22.12 10.13 7.31
C SER A 15 23.53 9.87 6.79
N GLY A 16 23.63 9.32 5.57
CA GLY A 16 24.92 9.11 4.92
C GLY A 16 25.55 7.71 5.08
N ASP A 17 24.77 6.65 5.29
CA ASP A 17 25.31 5.27 5.29
C ASP A 17 25.85 4.92 3.89
N PRO A 18 27.19 4.70 3.74
CA PRO A 18 27.81 4.34 2.47
C PRO A 18 27.24 3.05 1.86
N SER A 19 26.61 2.20 2.68
CA SER A 19 26.01 0.93 2.26
C SER A 19 24.82 1.12 1.32
N LEU A 20 24.15 2.29 1.35
CA LEU A 20 23.02 2.62 0.46
C LEU A 20 23.47 3.30 -0.85
N SER A 21 24.73 3.75 -0.94
CA SER A 21 25.24 4.43 -2.14
C SER A 21 25.40 3.46 -3.30
N GLY A 22 24.95 3.86 -4.49
CA GLY A 22 25.10 3.09 -5.72
C GLY A 22 24.25 1.81 -5.80
N PHE A 23 23.32 1.59 -4.87
CA PHE A 23 22.52 0.36 -4.80
C PHE A 23 21.75 0.04 -6.10
N SER A 24 21.25 1.06 -6.78
CA SER A 24 20.53 0.90 -8.06
C SER A 24 21.42 0.44 -9.24
N LYS A 25 22.75 0.57 -9.11
CA LYS A 25 23.72 0.15 -10.14
C LYS A 25 24.19 -1.28 -9.98
N LEU A 26 23.86 -1.91 -8.83
CA LEU A 26 24.23 -3.29 -8.53
C LEU A 26 23.38 -4.26 -9.33
N ASP A 27 23.92 -5.41 -9.68
CA ASP A 27 23.13 -6.52 -10.18
C ASP A 27 22.33 -7.22 -9.06
N ALA A 28 21.53 -8.23 -9.41
CA ALA A 28 20.66 -8.91 -8.44
C ALA A 28 21.47 -9.67 -7.37
N GLN A 29 22.59 -10.28 -7.75
CA GLN A 29 23.45 -11.03 -6.83
C GLN A 29 24.16 -10.09 -5.86
N GLU A 30 24.73 -8.99 -6.37
CA GLU A 30 25.39 -7.97 -5.56
C GLU A 30 24.44 -7.29 -4.57
N ARG A 31 23.16 -7.07 -4.96
CA ARG A 31 22.12 -6.56 -4.04
C ARG A 31 21.85 -7.53 -2.90
N LEU A 32 21.69 -8.83 -3.21
CA LEU A 32 21.47 -9.87 -2.20
C LEU A 32 22.64 -9.95 -1.23
N GLU A 33 23.88 -9.96 -1.72
CA GLU A 33 25.10 -9.98 -0.89
C GLU A 33 25.15 -8.76 0.05
N ARG A 34 24.78 -7.57 -0.43
CA ARG A 34 24.72 -6.37 0.40
C ARG A 34 23.65 -6.45 1.49
N PHE A 35 22.47 -7.00 1.19
CA PHE A 35 21.43 -7.21 2.21
C PHE A 35 21.83 -8.28 3.22
N ILE A 36 22.57 -9.31 2.83
CA ILE A 36 23.13 -10.29 3.76
C ILE A 36 24.21 -9.63 4.64
N GLY A 37 25.12 -8.88 4.04
CA GLY A 37 26.18 -8.18 4.77
C GLY A 37 25.66 -7.13 5.75
N SER A 38 24.49 -6.55 5.50
CA SER A 38 23.82 -5.60 6.43
C SER A 38 22.95 -6.30 7.50
N GLY A 39 22.78 -7.62 7.44
CA GLY A 39 21.96 -8.38 8.37
C GLY A 39 20.45 -8.29 8.12
N VAL A 40 20.01 -7.68 7.03
CA VAL A 40 18.60 -7.65 6.59
C VAL A 40 18.14 -9.04 6.13
N LEU A 41 18.99 -9.71 5.36
CA LEU A 41 18.79 -11.09 4.92
C LEU A 41 19.80 -12.03 5.58
N THR A 42 19.42 -13.29 5.68
CA THR A 42 20.32 -14.39 5.98
C THR A 42 20.59 -15.23 4.72
N PRO A 43 21.68 -16.01 4.63
CA PRO A 43 21.89 -16.93 3.51
C PRO A 43 20.72 -17.90 3.28
N GLY A 44 20.00 -18.30 4.34
CA GLY A 44 18.80 -19.15 4.24
C GLY A 44 17.62 -18.51 3.52
N ASP A 45 17.53 -17.18 3.52
CA ASP A 45 16.44 -16.45 2.87
C ASP A 45 16.52 -16.49 1.34
N LEU A 46 17.71 -16.77 0.78
CA LEU A 46 17.88 -16.94 -0.67
C LEU A 46 17.02 -18.09 -1.20
N GLY A 47 16.87 -19.17 -0.42
CA GLY A 47 15.98 -20.27 -0.76
C GLY A 47 14.51 -19.85 -0.82
N ILE A 48 14.08 -18.96 0.07
CA ILE A 48 12.70 -18.40 0.08
C ILE A 48 12.49 -17.48 -1.13
N LEU A 49 13.45 -16.60 -1.42
CA LEU A 49 13.35 -15.66 -2.52
C LEU A 49 13.36 -16.36 -3.89
N ASN A 50 14.20 -17.37 -4.08
CA ASN A 50 14.32 -18.11 -5.34
C ASN A 50 13.29 -19.24 -5.47
N GLY A 51 12.80 -19.80 -4.36
CA GLY A 51 11.88 -20.94 -4.35
C GLY A 51 10.43 -20.57 -4.68
N GLY A 52 10.07 -19.30 -4.63
CA GLY A 52 8.72 -18.82 -4.89
C GLY A 52 7.68 -19.35 -3.88
N LEU A 53 6.46 -19.54 -4.33
CA LEU A 53 5.37 -20.09 -3.53
C LEU A 53 5.36 -21.63 -3.64
N PRO A 54 5.54 -22.39 -2.54
CA PRO A 54 5.47 -23.86 -2.57
C PRO A 54 4.12 -24.37 -3.10
N SER A 55 4.19 -25.44 -3.91
CA SER A 55 3.01 -26.01 -4.59
C SER A 55 1.89 -26.38 -3.62
N GLU A 56 2.24 -26.97 -2.47
CA GLU A 56 1.27 -27.36 -1.44
C GLU A 56 0.52 -26.15 -0.86
N ILE A 57 1.22 -25.05 -0.61
CA ILE A 57 0.60 -23.82 -0.12
C ILE A 57 -0.29 -23.22 -1.19
N ALA A 58 0.21 -23.14 -2.43
CA ALA A 58 -0.54 -22.57 -3.56
C ALA A 58 -1.83 -23.33 -3.86
N GLU A 59 -1.84 -24.67 -3.70
CA GLU A 59 -3.01 -25.53 -3.89
C GLU A 59 -4.15 -25.21 -2.89
N ASN A 60 -3.78 -24.79 -1.67
CA ASN A 60 -4.73 -24.45 -0.63
C ASN A 60 -5.15 -22.96 -0.64
N MET A 61 -4.57 -22.15 -1.53
CA MET A 61 -4.89 -20.70 -1.62
C MET A 61 -6.04 -20.41 -2.58
N ILE A 62 -6.15 -21.18 -3.66
CA ILE A 62 -7.19 -21.00 -4.69
C ILE A 62 -7.65 -22.35 -5.22
N GLU A 63 -8.90 -22.40 -5.66
CA GLU A 63 -9.50 -23.54 -6.33
C GLU A 63 -8.98 -23.69 -7.76
N ASN A 64 -8.97 -24.93 -8.28
CA ASN A 64 -8.59 -25.26 -9.68
C ASN A 64 -7.22 -24.71 -10.11
N ARG A 65 -6.28 -24.68 -9.20
CA ARG A 65 -4.93 -24.19 -9.45
C ARG A 65 -4.23 -24.98 -10.55
N VAL A 66 -3.60 -24.29 -11.49
CA VAL A 66 -2.76 -24.89 -12.57
C VAL A 66 -1.29 -24.44 -12.50
N GLY A 67 -0.98 -23.38 -11.74
CA GLY A 67 0.37 -22.82 -11.65
C GLY A 67 0.47 -21.67 -10.66
N VAL A 68 1.61 -20.97 -10.68
CA VAL A 68 1.85 -19.73 -9.92
C VAL A 68 2.22 -18.63 -10.89
N PHE A 69 1.55 -17.50 -10.80
CA PHE A 69 1.89 -16.29 -11.54
C PHE A 69 2.80 -15.41 -10.69
N GLY A 70 4.05 -15.25 -11.14
CA GLY A 70 5.07 -14.50 -10.38
C GLY A 70 4.96 -13.00 -10.57
N VAL A 71 5.03 -12.24 -9.46
CA VAL A 71 5.20 -10.78 -9.45
C VAL A 71 6.60 -10.47 -8.90
N PRO A 72 7.39 -9.58 -9.53
CA PRO A 72 8.71 -9.21 -9.05
C PRO A 72 8.65 -8.62 -7.63
N LEU A 73 9.58 -9.03 -6.77
CA LEU A 73 9.81 -8.48 -5.43
C LEU A 73 11.09 -7.67 -5.43
N GLY A 74 10.99 -6.39 -5.09
CA GLY A 74 12.12 -5.49 -4.90
C GLY A 74 12.14 -4.91 -3.49
N PHE A 75 13.23 -4.26 -3.11
CA PHE A 75 13.34 -3.54 -1.84
C PHE A 75 13.64 -2.06 -2.10
N ALA A 76 12.76 -1.18 -1.62
CA ALA A 76 13.11 0.23 -1.50
C ALA A 76 14.06 0.41 -0.31
N VAL A 77 15.09 1.27 -0.48
CA VAL A 77 16.16 1.38 0.49
C VAL A 77 16.14 2.70 1.26
N GLY A 78 16.42 2.60 2.56
CA GLY A 78 16.56 3.75 3.44
C GLY A 78 15.28 4.58 3.56
N VAL A 79 14.14 3.93 3.78
CA VAL A 79 12.82 4.61 3.84
C VAL A 79 12.59 5.18 5.23
N PRO A 80 12.51 6.51 5.40
CA PRO A 80 12.20 7.14 6.67
C PRO A 80 10.69 7.10 6.90
N ILE A 81 10.26 6.56 8.03
CA ILE A 81 8.87 6.61 8.51
C ILE A 81 8.93 6.93 10.01
N ASP A 82 8.38 8.05 10.39
CA ASP A 82 8.45 8.56 11.77
C ASP A 82 9.93 8.64 12.23
N ASP A 83 10.25 8.15 13.41
CA ASP A 83 11.60 8.14 13.99
C ASP A 83 12.47 6.97 13.48
N ARG A 84 11.99 6.18 12.52
CA ARG A 84 12.67 4.97 12.03
C ARG A 84 13.05 5.08 10.57
N VAL A 85 14.26 4.59 10.24
CA VAL A 85 14.69 4.38 8.86
C VAL A 85 14.72 2.88 8.56
N TYR A 86 13.86 2.44 7.66
CA TYR A 86 13.86 1.06 7.16
C TYR A 86 14.96 0.91 6.11
N PHE A 87 15.97 0.11 6.40
CA PHE A 87 17.07 -0.14 5.48
C PHE A 87 16.59 -0.79 4.18
N ALA A 88 15.65 -1.73 4.29
CA ALA A 88 14.97 -2.37 3.18
C ALA A 88 13.46 -2.39 3.44
N LEU A 89 12.68 -1.91 2.48
CA LEU A 89 11.23 -1.97 2.48
C LEU A 89 10.76 -2.89 1.35
N PRO A 90 10.19 -4.07 1.64
CA PRO A 90 9.69 -4.99 0.63
C PRO A 90 8.55 -4.40 -0.19
N MET A 91 8.65 -4.49 -1.51
CA MET A 91 7.66 -4.00 -2.47
C MET A 91 7.51 -5.01 -3.61
N ALA A 92 6.31 -5.51 -3.86
CA ALA A 92 6.00 -6.40 -4.97
C ALA A 92 5.17 -5.66 -6.02
N THR A 93 5.68 -5.57 -7.25
CA THR A 93 5.01 -4.84 -8.33
C THR A 93 5.52 -5.29 -9.70
N GLU A 94 4.67 -5.18 -10.71
CA GLU A 94 5.01 -5.42 -12.11
C GLU A 94 5.45 -4.14 -12.83
N GLU A 95 5.19 -2.95 -12.24
CA GLU A 95 5.46 -1.66 -12.87
C GLU A 95 6.89 -1.19 -12.57
N THR A 96 7.61 -0.77 -13.61
CA THR A 96 8.95 -0.18 -13.47
C THR A 96 8.89 1.15 -12.74
N SER A 97 10.01 1.56 -12.14
CA SER A 97 10.23 2.81 -11.42
C SER A 97 9.59 2.96 -10.04
N VAL A 98 8.60 2.14 -9.66
CA VAL A 98 7.91 2.26 -8.35
C VAL A 98 8.91 2.16 -7.19
N VAL A 99 9.69 1.07 -7.13
CA VAL A 99 10.69 0.85 -6.07
C VAL A 99 11.80 1.91 -6.09
N ALA A 100 12.25 2.28 -7.29
CA ALA A 100 13.30 3.29 -7.46
C ALA A 100 12.82 4.68 -7.02
N THR A 101 11.56 5.02 -7.30
CA THR A 101 10.94 6.30 -6.91
C THR A 101 10.88 6.43 -5.39
N VAL A 102 10.38 5.41 -4.69
CA VAL A 102 10.34 5.40 -3.22
C VAL A 102 11.74 5.56 -2.64
N SER A 103 12.73 4.81 -3.14
CA SER A 103 14.12 4.92 -2.68
C SER A 103 14.71 6.32 -2.89
N ASN A 104 14.47 6.93 -4.05
CA ASN A 104 14.98 8.26 -4.38
C ASN A 104 14.33 9.35 -3.50
N MET A 105 13.00 9.32 -3.35
CA MET A 105 12.30 10.29 -2.50
C MET A 105 12.65 10.10 -1.03
N SER A 106 12.82 8.86 -0.58
CA SER A 106 13.31 8.55 0.76
C SER A 106 14.67 9.20 1.04
N LYS A 107 15.60 9.13 0.08
CA LYS A 107 16.89 9.81 0.21
C LYS A 107 16.72 11.31 0.38
N ARG A 108 15.90 11.97 -0.46
CA ARG A 108 15.65 13.41 -0.39
C ARG A 108 15.04 13.82 0.95
N VAL A 109 14.04 13.07 1.42
CA VAL A 109 13.39 13.35 2.71
C VAL A 109 14.38 13.18 3.87
N ARG A 110 15.21 12.13 3.88
CA ARG A 110 16.24 11.97 4.93
C ARG A 110 17.26 13.08 4.95
N GLU A 111 17.65 13.62 3.80
CA GLU A 111 18.67 14.65 3.68
C GLU A 111 18.13 16.05 4.01
N ASN A 112 16.85 16.33 3.71
CA ASN A 112 16.35 17.70 3.71
C ASN A 112 14.97 17.86 4.38
N GLY A 113 14.44 16.84 5.07
CA GLY A 113 13.09 16.93 5.61
C GLY A 113 12.71 15.81 6.57
N SER A 114 11.43 15.61 6.72
CA SER A 114 10.84 14.57 7.58
C SER A 114 9.61 13.94 6.93
N LEU A 115 9.30 12.72 7.32
CA LEU A 115 8.05 12.05 7.05
C LEU A 115 7.48 11.52 8.35
N THR A 116 6.30 11.97 8.72
CA THR A 116 5.58 11.54 9.92
C THR A 116 4.21 10.96 9.56
N THR A 117 3.73 10.05 10.39
CA THR A 117 2.44 9.37 10.18
C THR A 117 1.66 9.29 11.48
N GLU A 118 0.33 9.26 11.38
CA GLU A 118 -0.55 9.16 12.54
C GLU A 118 -1.72 8.21 12.25
N VAL A 119 -2.08 7.39 13.25
CA VAL A 119 -3.30 6.56 13.22
C VAL A 119 -4.45 7.41 13.74
N LEU A 120 -5.39 7.74 12.86
CA LEU A 120 -6.55 8.56 13.21
C LEU A 120 -7.75 7.73 13.67
N GLY A 121 -7.76 6.43 13.38
CA GLY A 121 -8.80 5.50 13.79
C GLY A 121 -8.39 4.05 13.56
N ARG A 122 -9.06 3.11 14.28
CA ARG A 122 -8.77 1.67 14.25
C ARG A 122 -9.99 0.81 13.94
N GLY A 123 -11.13 1.44 13.70
CA GLY A 123 -12.41 0.77 13.54
C GLY A 123 -12.59 0.14 12.15
N THR A 124 -13.04 -1.10 12.11
CA THR A 124 -13.55 -1.75 10.90
C THR A 124 -15.06 -1.71 10.91
N ILE A 125 -15.68 -1.32 9.79
CA ILE A 125 -17.14 -1.15 9.70
C ILE A 125 -17.78 -2.44 9.20
N GLY A 126 -18.77 -2.95 9.96
CA GLY A 126 -19.73 -3.95 9.51
C GLY A 126 -21.07 -3.30 9.18
N GLN A 127 -21.81 -3.86 8.24
CA GLN A 127 -23.11 -3.38 7.79
C GLN A 127 -24.14 -4.48 7.91
N ILE A 128 -25.32 -4.17 8.50
CA ILE A 128 -26.49 -5.02 8.55
C ILE A 128 -27.62 -4.26 7.87
N GLN A 129 -28.06 -4.73 6.72
CA GLN A 129 -29.02 -4.03 5.88
C GLN A 129 -30.43 -4.61 6.10
N PHE A 130 -31.40 -3.72 6.26
CA PHE A 130 -32.82 -4.00 6.38
C PHE A 130 -33.56 -3.36 5.21
N ASP A 131 -34.35 -4.16 4.48
CA ASP A 131 -35.30 -3.65 3.49
C ASP A 131 -36.64 -3.34 4.18
N PHE A 132 -37.43 -2.46 3.62
CA PHE A 132 -38.83 -2.20 4.01
C PHE A 132 -39.03 -1.96 5.50
N VAL A 133 -38.33 -0.97 6.05
CA VAL A 133 -38.58 -0.50 7.41
C VAL A 133 -39.75 0.50 7.36
N GLU A 134 -40.90 0.17 7.91
CA GLU A 134 -42.11 1.00 7.87
C GLU A 134 -41.93 2.34 8.62
N ASP A 135 -41.25 2.29 9.77
CA ASP A 135 -40.92 3.47 10.59
C ASP A 135 -39.39 3.56 10.79
N PRO A 136 -38.67 4.19 9.90
CA PRO A 136 -37.22 4.34 10.01
C PRO A 136 -36.76 5.04 11.30
N GLN A 137 -37.50 6.03 11.77
CA GLN A 137 -37.15 6.77 12.99
C GLN A 137 -37.38 5.95 14.25
N GLY A 138 -38.49 5.21 14.33
CA GLY A 138 -38.73 4.26 15.39
C GLY A 138 -37.70 3.12 15.41
N PHE A 139 -37.33 2.60 14.23
CA PHE A 139 -36.27 1.61 14.08
C PHE A 139 -34.94 2.12 14.67
N GLU A 140 -34.51 3.33 14.25
CA GLU A 140 -33.29 3.96 14.74
C GLU A 140 -33.32 4.16 16.26
N ALA A 141 -34.42 4.66 16.80
CA ALA A 141 -34.58 4.87 18.23
C ALA A 141 -34.48 3.54 19.03
N ILE A 142 -35.06 2.45 18.52
CA ILE A 142 -34.96 1.10 19.13
C ILE A 142 -33.49 0.64 19.10
N VAL A 143 -32.82 0.69 17.94
CA VAL A 143 -31.44 0.21 17.79
C VAL A 143 -30.48 1.00 18.67
N LEU A 144 -30.58 2.33 18.67
CA LEU A 144 -29.75 3.18 19.50
C LEU A 144 -30.05 3.03 20.99
N GLY A 145 -31.31 2.74 21.36
CA GLY A 145 -31.69 2.41 22.75
C GLY A 145 -31.07 1.11 23.25
N MET A 146 -30.71 0.19 22.35
CA MET A 146 -30.06 -1.09 22.70
C MET A 146 -28.53 -1.04 22.56
N LYS A 147 -27.94 0.05 22.03
CA LYS A 147 -26.54 0.17 21.65
C LYS A 147 -25.58 -0.36 22.71
N ASP A 148 -25.66 0.16 23.94
CA ASP A 148 -24.70 -0.20 25.00
C ASP A 148 -24.86 -1.68 25.41
N ALA A 149 -26.07 -2.19 25.42
CA ALA A 149 -26.35 -3.60 25.75
C ALA A 149 -25.81 -4.53 24.66
N LEU A 150 -25.99 -4.18 23.38
CA LEU A 150 -25.47 -4.97 22.26
C LEU A 150 -23.93 -4.93 22.21
N ILE A 151 -23.30 -3.78 22.45
CA ILE A 151 -21.85 -3.67 22.54
C ILE A 151 -21.32 -4.55 23.69
N ALA A 152 -21.93 -4.46 24.87
CA ALA A 152 -21.52 -5.27 26.02
C ALA A 152 -21.68 -6.77 25.77
N ASP A 153 -22.77 -7.19 25.14
CA ASP A 153 -23.03 -8.59 24.81
C ASP A 153 -22.00 -9.13 23.81
N ILE A 154 -21.74 -8.41 22.72
CA ILE A 154 -20.72 -8.79 21.72
C ILE A 154 -19.34 -8.90 22.38
N ASN A 155 -18.94 -7.91 23.13
CA ASN A 155 -17.63 -7.86 23.75
C ASN A 155 -17.42 -8.95 24.80
N THR A 156 -18.47 -9.33 25.51
CA THR A 156 -18.41 -10.36 26.56
C THR A 156 -18.56 -11.77 26.00
N ASN A 157 -19.48 -11.99 25.08
CA ASN A 157 -19.92 -13.32 24.71
C ASN A 157 -19.41 -13.77 23.32
N VAL A 158 -19.13 -12.83 22.40
CA VAL A 158 -18.72 -13.17 21.02
C VAL A 158 -17.21 -13.01 20.82
N ILE A 159 -16.64 -11.90 21.30
CA ILE A 159 -15.22 -11.55 21.06
C ILE A 159 -14.40 -11.26 22.32
N PRO A 160 -14.58 -11.99 23.47
CA PRO A 160 -13.87 -11.67 24.72
C PRO A 160 -12.36 -11.67 24.56
N LYS A 161 -11.79 -12.59 23.76
CA LYS A 161 -10.35 -12.66 23.50
C LYS A 161 -9.81 -11.45 22.70
N MET A 162 -10.66 -10.77 21.94
CA MET A 162 -10.28 -9.55 21.23
C MET A 162 -10.27 -8.37 22.21
N VAL A 163 -11.23 -8.31 23.10
CA VAL A 163 -11.30 -7.30 24.17
C VAL A 163 -10.09 -7.41 25.10
N GLU A 164 -9.68 -8.60 25.48
CA GLU A 164 -8.46 -8.85 26.27
C GLU A 164 -7.19 -8.30 25.62
N ARG A 165 -7.16 -8.17 24.27
CA ARG A 165 -6.06 -7.61 23.49
C ARG A 165 -6.19 -6.11 23.23
N GLY A 166 -7.22 -5.46 23.77
CA GLY A 166 -7.49 -4.04 23.61
C GLY A 166 -8.37 -3.66 22.43
N GLY A 167 -8.95 -4.64 21.73
CA GLY A 167 -9.96 -4.41 20.69
C GLY A 167 -11.39 -4.53 21.22
N GLY A 168 -12.34 -4.69 20.32
CA GLY A 168 -13.75 -4.87 20.65
C GLY A 168 -14.68 -4.07 19.75
N MET A 169 -15.96 -4.29 19.91
CA MET A 169 -17.00 -3.47 19.29
C MET A 169 -17.12 -2.16 20.06
N THR A 170 -17.09 -1.03 19.36
CA THR A 170 -16.99 0.30 19.97
C THR A 170 -18.17 1.21 19.67
N ASP A 171 -18.88 0.98 18.54
CA ASP A 171 -19.97 1.86 18.15
C ASP A 171 -21.04 1.15 17.30
N ILE A 172 -22.28 1.71 17.36
CA ILE A 172 -23.39 1.40 16.48
C ILE A 172 -24.00 2.71 15.98
N ALA A 173 -24.22 2.78 14.66
CA ALA A 173 -24.93 3.88 14.04
C ALA A 173 -25.97 3.35 13.05
N VAL A 174 -27.03 4.12 12.81
CA VAL A 174 -28.07 3.80 11.84
C VAL A 174 -28.05 4.79 10.70
N ARG A 175 -28.23 4.30 9.48
CA ARG A 175 -28.29 5.13 8.26
C ARG A 175 -29.53 4.76 7.47
N HIS A 176 -30.19 5.76 6.93
CA HIS A 176 -31.33 5.60 6.02
C HIS A 176 -30.87 5.98 4.61
N ILE A 177 -31.06 5.07 3.66
CA ILE A 177 -30.66 5.23 2.28
C ILE A 177 -31.90 5.36 1.42
N PRO A 178 -32.17 6.54 0.83
CA PRO A 178 -33.29 6.71 -0.09
C PRO A 178 -33.06 5.91 -1.37
N ILE A 179 -34.09 5.21 -1.82
CA ILE A 179 -34.07 4.42 -3.05
C ILE A 179 -34.87 5.16 -4.13
N PRO A 180 -34.49 5.06 -5.42
CA PRO A 180 -35.16 5.79 -6.51
C PRO A 180 -36.66 5.50 -6.67
N ASP A 181 -37.17 4.38 -6.18
CA ASP A 181 -38.59 4.03 -6.19
C ASP A 181 -39.42 4.72 -5.09
N GLY A 182 -38.77 5.55 -4.26
CA GLY A 182 -39.38 6.26 -3.15
C GLY A 182 -39.39 5.52 -1.82
N THR A 183 -38.82 4.30 -1.77
CA THR A 183 -38.63 3.55 -0.54
C THR A 183 -37.30 3.90 0.14
N HIS A 184 -37.06 3.34 1.34
CA HIS A 184 -35.81 3.52 2.08
C HIS A 184 -35.26 2.16 2.50
N MET A 185 -33.95 2.00 2.36
CA MET A 185 -33.21 0.96 3.07
C MET A 185 -32.68 1.51 4.39
N THR A 186 -32.70 0.73 5.44
CA THR A 186 -32.06 1.07 6.71
C THR A 186 -30.85 0.17 6.91
N VAL A 187 -29.72 0.78 7.27
CA VAL A 187 -28.46 0.06 7.48
C VAL A 187 -27.94 0.37 8.87
N VAL A 188 -27.74 -0.68 9.65
CA VAL A 188 -27.02 -0.59 10.92
C VAL A 188 -25.53 -0.76 10.65
N HIS A 189 -24.74 0.25 10.98
CA HIS A 189 -23.29 0.19 10.99
C HIS A 189 -22.81 -0.21 12.38
N VAL A 190 -21.86 -1.13 12.44
CA VAL A 190 -21.14 -1.51 13.66
C VAL A 190 -19.66 -1.25 13.46
N VAL A 191 -19.01 -0.68 14.47
CA VAL A 191 -17.58 -0.35 14.42
C VAL A 191 -16.85 -1.28 15.38
N ILE A 192 -15.84 -1.99 14.85
CA ILE A 192 -15.09 -3.00 15.59
C ILE A 192 -13.58 -2.71 15.48
N GLU A 193 -12.89 -2.53 16.61
CA GLU A 193 -11.43 -2.53 16.67
C GLU A 193 -10.90 -3.96 16.69
N THR A 194 -10.25 -4.37 15.62
CA THR A 194 -9.81 -5.75 15.37
C THR A 194 -8.36 -6.02 15.75
N CYS A 195 -7.71 -5.11 16.46
CA CYS A 195 -6.28 -5.15 16.81
C CYS A 195 -5.40 -5.39 15.57
N ASP A 196 -4.52 -6.40 15.63
CA ASP A 196 -3.61 -6.74 14.53
C ASP A 196 -4.27 -7.57 13.41
N ALA A 197 -5.56 -7.87 13.48
CA ALA A 197 -6.28 -8.50 12.39
C ALA A 197 -6.84 -7.47 11.39
N MET A 198 -6.90 -7.82 10.11
CA MET A 198 -7.66 -7.03 9.12
C MET A 198 -9.16 -7.01 9.48
N GLY A 199 -9.70 -8.13 9.97
CA GLY A 199 -10.98 -8.20 10.64
C GLY A 199 -12.15 -8.76 9.84
N ALA A 200 -12.02 -9.06 8.53
CA ALA A 200 -13.16 -9.42 7.68
C ALA A 200 -14.04 -10.52 8.26
N ASN A 201 -13.47 -11.65 8.65
CA ASN A 201 -14.24 -12.78 9.15
C ASN A 201 -14.96 -12.48 10.47
N ILE A 202 -14.27 -11.80 11.41
CA ILE A 202 -14.86 -11.51 12.72
C ILE A 202 -15.95 -10.45 12.63
N VAL A 203 -15.78 -9.44 11.77
CA VAL A 203 -16.79 -8.40 11.52
C VAL A 203 -18.07 -9.05 10.93
N ASN A 204 -17.90 -9.93 9.93
CA ASN A 204 -19.04 -10.66 9.35
C ASN A 204 -19.73 -11.53 10.40
N GLN A 205 -18.97 -12.24 11.24
CA GLN A 205 -19.53 -13.05 12.33
C GLN A 205 -20.35 -12.21 13.34
N ILE A 206 -19.84 -11.02 13.70
CA ILE A 206 -20.55 -10.08 14.58
C ILE A 206 -21.85 -9.60 13.92
N CYS A 207 -21.81 -9.23 12.63
CA CYS A 207 -22.99 -8.83 11.89
C CYS A 207 -24.05 -9.96 11.82
N GLU A 208 -23.60 -11.22 11.63
CA GLU A 208 -24.51 -12.39 11.66
C GLU A 208 -25.11 -12.61 13.03
N TYR A 209 -24.35 -12.46 14.10
CA TYR A 209 -24.86 -12.59 15.48
C TYR A 209 -25.92 -11.53 15.79
N LEU A 210 -25.65 -10.26 15.42
CA LEU A 210 -26.53 -9.13 15.69
C LEU A 210 -27.86 -9.19 14.94
N LYS A 211 -27.93 -9.96 13.85
CA LYS A 211 -29.17 -10.17 13.11
C LYS A 211 -30.34 -10.52 14.02
N GLY A 212 -30.20 -11.58 14.82
CA GLY A 212 -31.29 -12.09 15.67
C GLY A 212 -31.84 -11.06 16.67
N PRO A 213 -30.99 -10.45 17.52
CA PRO A 213 -31.43 -9.41 18.46
C PRO A 213 -32.06 -8.19 17.77
N LEU A 214 -31.51 -7.73 16.62
CA LEU A 214 -32.06 -6.60 15.90
C LEU A 214 -33.42 -6.91 15.26
N GLU A 215 -33.57 -8.05 14.59
CA GLU A 215 -34.86 -8.49 14.01
C GLU A 215 -35.96 -8.63 15.10
N ALA A 216 -35.61 -9.23 16.24
CA ALA A 216 -36.55 -9.40 17.33
C ALA A 216 -37.03 -8.07 17.94
N ALA A 217 -36.14 -7.10 18.06
CA ALA A 217 -36.45 -5.80 18.65
C ALA A 217 -37.21 -4.87 17.71
N THR A 218 -36.88 -4.89 16.42
CA THR A 218 -37.40 -3.96 15.42
C THR A 218 -38.57 -4.53 14.61
N ASN A 219 -38.87 -5.81 14.74
CA ASN A 219 -39.82 -6.56 13.91
C ASN A 219 -39.57 -6.37 12.40
N SER A 220 -38.29 -6.17 12.01
CA SER A 220 -37.85 -5.98 10.64
C SER A 220 -36.88 -7.10 10.26
N GLN A 221 -36.79 -7.44 8.97
CA GLN A 221 -35.96 -8.53 8.49
C GLN A 221 -34.65 -8.03 7.90
N ALA A 222 -33.52 -8.58 8.37
CA ALA A 222 -32.19 -8.25 7.85
C ALA A 222 -31.81 -9.13 6.64
N ASN A 223 -31.41 -8.51 5.54
CA ASN A 223 -31.02 -9.19 4.30
C ASN A 223 -29.51 -9.41 4.19
N LEU A 224 -28.71 -8.34 4.22
CA LEU A 224 -27.25 -8.40 4.03
C LEU A 224 -26.51 -8.11 5.33
N ARG A 225 -25.46 -8.86 5.58
CA ARG A 225 -24.58 -8.74 6.74
C ARG A 225 -23.15 -8.92 6.26
N ILE A 226 -22.41 -7.79 6.10
CA ILE A 226 -21.08 -7.79 5.48
C ILE A 226 -20.23 -6.63 5.96
N LEU A 227 -18.92 -6.79 6.00
CA LEU A 227 -18.01 -5.67 6.23
C LEU A 227 -18.07 -4.65 5.09
N SER A 228 -17.67 -3.41 5.38
CA SER A 228 -17.42 -2.38 4.37
C SER A 228 -15.91 -2.21 4.14
N ASN A 229 -15.50 -2.17 2.87
CA ASN A 229 -14.13 -1.79 2.49
C ASN A 229 -13.89 -0.27 2.50
N LEU A 230 -14.96 0.55 2.61
CA LEU A 230 -14.82 1.97 2.89
C LEU A 230 -14.56 2.15 4.40
N ALA A 231 -13.32 1.94 4.80
CA ALA A 231 -12.89 1.90 6.19
C ALA A 231 -12.60 3.30 6.76
N THR A 232 -13.63 4.18 6.76
CA THR A 232 -13.52 5.57 7.25
C THR A 232 -13.15 5.69 8.72
N GLU A 233 -13.37 4.62 9.49
CA GLU A 233 -12.99 4.53 10.90
C GLU A 233 -11.58 3.94 11.11
N ARG A 234 -10.83 3.66 10.01
CA ARG A 234 -9.46 3.13 10.04
C ARG A 234 -8.53 3.96 9.16
N LEU A 235 -8.49 5.26 9.46
CA LEU A 235 -7.75 6.26 8.72
C LEU A 235 -6.32 6.41 9.23
N ILE A 236 -5.39 6.59 8.29
CA ILE A 236 -4.01 6.97 8.54
C ILE A 236 -3.74 8.31 7.86
N SER A 237 -3.07 9.22 8.56
CA SER A 237 -2.45 10.39 7.94
C SER A 237 -0.96 10.18 7.71
N ALA A 238 -0.44 10.81 6.65
CA ALA A 238 0.99 10.92 6.40
C ALA A 238 1.31 12.38 6.02
N HIS A 239 2.42 12.88 6.53
CA HIS A 239 2.89 14.24 6.36
C HIS A 239 4.36 14.26 5.98
N ILE A 240 4.71 14.98 4.92
CA ILE A 240 6.08 15.26 4.52
C ILE A 240 6.32 16.77 4.60
N GLU A 241 7.40 17.16 5.29
CA GLU A 241 8.00 18.47 5.20
C GLU A 241 9.36 18.33 4.51
N LEU A 242 9.55 18.98 3.35
CA LEU A 242 10.77 18.91 2.56
C LEU A 242 11.34 20.31 2.34
N GLY A 243 12.50 20.58 2.93
CA GLY A 243 13.23 21.83 2.78
C GLY A 243 14.13 21.86 1.55
N GLY A 244 14.61 23.07 1.22
CA GLY A 244 15.58 23.27 0.14
C GLY A 244 15.04 22.96 -1.27
N VAL A 245 13.72 23.02 -1.45
CA VAL A 245 13.07 22.81 -2.73
C VAL A 245 13.20 24.08 -3.56
N ASP A 246 13.67 23.96 -4.81
CA ASP A 246 13.69 25.08 -5.75
C ASP A 246 12.28 25.69 -5.88
N PRO A 247 12.13 27.02 -5.68
CA PRO A 247 10.81 27.65 -5.62
C PRO A 247 9.96 27.46 -6.88
N ILE A 248 10.58 27.43 -8.06
CA ILE A 248 9.88 27.23 -9.33
C ILE A 248 9.32 25.82 -9.37
N ARG A 249 10.17 24.84 -9.04
CA ARG A 249 9.76 23.42 -8.99
C ARG A 249 8.70 23.16 -7.92
N GLY A 250 8.87 23.74 -6.74
CA GLY A 250 7.88 23.62 -5.67
C GLY A 250 6.50 24.18 -6.09
N THR A 251 6.48 25.33 -6.73
CA THR A 251 5.25 25.93 -7.30
C THR A 251 4.63 25.04 -8.37
N LEU A 252 5.41 24.40 -9.23
CA LEU A 252 4.88 23.48 -10.23
C LEU A 252 4.26 22.23 -9.60
N ILE A 253 4.87 21.67 -8.53
CA ILE A 253 4.30 20.55 -7.76
C ILE A 253 2.99 20.98 -7.11
N GLU A 254 2.94 22.14 -6.47
CA GLU A 254 1.70 22.70 -5.89
C GLU A 254 0.60 22.85 -6.94
N ARG A 255 0.92 23.38 -8.12
CA ARG A 255 -0.05 23.50 -9.23
C ARG A 255 -0.54 22.16 -9.73
N ALA A 256 0.34 21.16 -9.83
CA ALA A 256 -0.04 19.80 -10.21
C ALA A 256 -0.92 19.10 -9.15
N SER A 257 -0.72 19.42 -7.85
CA SER A 257 -1.60 19.00 -6.76
C SER A 257 -2.97 19.66 -6.87
N LEU A 258 -3.02 20.98 -6.99
CA LEU A 258 -4.28 21.72 -7.17
C LEU A 258 -5.08 21.22 -8.37
N PHE A 259 -4.43 20.85 -9.46
CA PHE A 259 -5.10 20.25 -10.61
C PHE A 259 -5.78 18.93 -10.23
N ALA A 260 -5.09 18.04 -9.49
CA ALA A 260 -5.67 16.77 -9.04
C ALA A 260 -6.80 16.96 -8.01
N GLU A 261 -6.75 17.99 -7.18
CA GLU A 261 -7.78 18.28 -6.19
C GLU A 261 -9.10 18.76 -6.83
N ASN A 262 -9.03 19.36 -8.02
CA ASN A 262 -10.16 20.03 -8.66
C ASN A 262 -10.63 19.39 -9.98
N ASP A 263 -9.96 18.34 -10.45
CA ASP A 263 -10.31 17.64 -11.68
C ASP A 263 -10.37 16.13 -11.45
N PRO A 264 -11.52 15.47 -11.58
CA PRO A 264 -11.68 14.05 -11.27
C PRO A 264 -10.87 13.12 -12.19
N TRP A 265 -10.62 13.49 -13.45
CA TRP A 265 -9.77 12.71 -14.36
C TRP A 265 -8.31 12.74 -13.91
N ARG A 266 -7.85 13.92 -13.51
CA ARG A 266 -6.50 14.05 -12.96
C ARG A 266 -6.40 13.38 -11.57
N ALA A 267 -7.41 13.50 -10.72
CA ALA A 267 -7.50 12.85 -9.42
C ALA A 267 -7.34 11.32 -9.53
N ALA A 268 -8.04 10.70 -10.47
CA ALA A 268 -7.96 9.25 -10.70
C ALA A 268 -6.52 8.79 -10.97
N THR A 269 -5.79 9.51 -11.85
CA THR A 269 -4.40 9.20 -12.16
C THR A 269 -3.44 9.55 -11.02
N HIS A 270 -3.71 10.65 -10.30
CA HIS A 270 -2.95 11.07 -9.13
C HIS A 270 -3.03 10.01 -8.01
N ASN A 271 -4.23 9.56 -7.71
CA ASN A 271 -4.49 8.56 -6.67
C ASN A 271 -3.93 7.19 -7.08
N LYS A 272 -4.06 6.78 -8.36
CA LYS A 272 -3.37 5.57 -8.87
C LYS A 272 -1.86 5.64 -8.62
N GLY A 273 -1.25 6.81 -8.82
CA GLY A 273 0.16 7.04 -8.52
C GLY A 273 0.52 6.83 -7.04
N ILE A 274 -0.35 7.23 -6.11
CA ILE A 274 -0.21 6.93 -4.68
C ILE A 274 -0.32 5.42 -4.45
N MET A 275 -1.34 4.80 -5.04
CA MET A 275 -1.62 3.37 -4.86
C MET A 275 -0.51 2.48 -5.42
N ASN A 276 0.29 2.91 -6.38
CA ASN A 276 1.50 2.19 -6.79
C ASN A 276 2.43 1.87 -5.61
N GLY A 277 2.65 2.83 -4.71
CA GLY A 277 3.44 2.62 -3.50
C GLY A 277 2.69 1.80 -2.45
N VAL A 278 1.44 2.14 -2.20
CA VAL A 278 0.55 1.46 -1.22
C VAL A 278 0.39 -0.02 -1.59
N ALA A 279 -0.03 -0.32 -2.82
CA ALA A 279 -0.29 -1.68 -3.27
C ALA A 279 0.98 -2.54 -3.31
N ALA A 280 2.13 -1.96 -3.67
CA ALA A 280 3.38 -2.71 -3.73
C ALA A 280 3.83 -3.23 -2.35
N VAL A 281 3.72 -2.41 -1.29
CA VAL A 281 4.01 -2.84 0.08
C VAL A 281 2.92 -3.80 0.58
N ALA A 282 1.66 -3.48 0.31
CA ALA A 282 0.53 -4.31 0.70
C ALA A 282 0.63 -5.73 0.10
N LEU A 283 0.96 -5.86 -1.17
CA LEU A 283 1.14 -7.15 -1.83
C LEU A 283 2.33 -7.93 -1.24
N ALA A 284 3.47 -7.27 -1.05
CA ALA A 284 4.66 -7.89 -0.44
C ALA A 284 4.40 -8.40 0.99
N THR A 285 3.48 -7.78 1.72
CA THR A 285 3.11 -8.13 3.11
C THR A 285 1.82 -8.94 3.22
N GLY A 286 1.25 -9.39 2.08
CA GLY A 286 0.10 -10.29 2.04
C GLY A 286 -1.23 -9.64 2.40
N GLN A 287 -1.39 -8.36 2.11
CA GLN A 287 -2.63 -7.62 2.36
C GLN A 287 -3.59 -7.70 1.17
N ASP A 288 -4.86 -7.43 1.41
CA ASP A 288 -5.89 -7.32 0.36
C ASP A 288 -5.77 -5.97 -0.37
N THR A 289 -5.02 -5.95 -1.47
CA THR A 289 -4.80 -4.75 -2.28
C THR A 289 -6.08 -4.22 -2.90
N ARG A 290 -7.05 -5.09 -3.23
CA ARG A 290 -8.33 -4.69 -3.83
C ARG A 290 -9.21 -3.97 -2.82
N ALA A 291 -9.20 -4.39 -1.55
CA ALA A 291 -9.90 -3.70 -0.47
C ALA A 291 -9.31 -2.31 -0.22
N LEU A 292 -7.97 -2.19 -0.23
CA LEU A 292 -7.27 -0.90 -0.08
C LEU A 292 -7.58 0.04 -1.24
N GLU A 293 -7.50 -0.43 -2.49
CA GLU A 293 -7.84 0.34 -3.69
C GLU A 293 -9.28 0.85 -3.65
N ALA A 294 -10.25 -0.05 -3.40
CA ALA A 294 -11.66 0.30 -3.33
C ALA A 294 -11.94 1.34 -2.24
N GLY A 295 -11.37 1.13 -1.05
CA GLY A 295 -11.51 2.05 0.08
C GLY A 295 -10.91 3.42 -0.21
N ALA A 296 -9.68 3.49 -0.72
CA ALA A 296 -8.96 4.73 -0.99
C ALA A 296 -9.67 5.57 -2.07
N HIS A 297 -10.02 4.97 -3.23
CA HIS A 297 -10.68 5.69 -4.31
C HIS A 297 -12.10 6.15 -3.95
N THR A 298 -12.85 5.34 -3.18
CA THR A 298 -14.16 5.74 -2.68
C THR A 298 -14.05 6.87 -1.65
N TYR A 299 -13.06 6.81 -0.76
CA TYR A 299 -12.79 7.86 0.23
C TYR A 299 -12.42 9.20 -0.44
N ALA A 300 -11.63 9.17 -1.51
CA ALA A 300 -11.25 10.33 -2.30
C ALA A 300 -12.44 11.04 -2.96
N ALA A 301 -13.55 10.33 -3.21
CA ALA A 301 -14.79 10.86 -3.80
C ALA A 301 -14.59 11.70 -5.07
N GLY A 302 -13.63 11.30 -5.92
CA GLY A 302 -13.31 12.00 -7.17
C GLY A 302 -12.32 13.16 -7.02
N SER A 303 -11.74 13.36 -5.83
CA SER A 303 -10.68 14.33 -5.57
C SER A 303 -9.33 13.64 -5.26
N ALA A 304 -8.27 14.41 -5.01
CA ALA A 304 -6.97 13.88 -4.62
C ALA A 304 -6.94 13.40 -3.17
N LEU A 305 -6.25 12.27 -2.92
CA LEU A 305 -5.96 11.76 -1.58
C LEU A 305 -4.89 12.57 -0.85
N SER A 306 -4.06 13.30 -1.59
CA SER A 306 -2.96 14.11 -1.05
C SER A 306 -3.04 15.55 -1.52
N THR A 307 -2.44 16.45 -0.73
CA THR A 307 -2.26 17.87 -1.06
C THR A 307 -0.79 18.24 -0.93
N TRP A 308 -0.32 19.14 -1.82
CA TRP A 308 1.03 19.68 -1.77
C TRP A 308 1.00 21.20 -1.84
N ARG A 309 1.73 21.87 -0.93
CA ARG A 309 1.76 23.34 -0.83
C ARG A 309 3.16 23.83 -0.50
N MET A 310 3.55 24.95 -1.10
CA MET A 310 4.75 25.67 -0.68
C MET A 310 4.44 26.53 0.55
N GLN A 311 5.23 26.35 1.60
CA GLN A 311 5.21 27.16 2.80
C GLN A 311 6.62 27.76 3.03
N GLY A 312 6.82 28.98 2.58
CA GLY A 312 8.15 29.60 2.54
C GLY A 312 9.10 28.82 1.62
N ALA A 313 10.18 28.29 2.17
CA ALA A 313 11.16 27.49 1.43
C ALA A 313 10.88 25.96 1.49
N ASN A 314 9.83 25.55 2.19
CA ASN A 314 9.49 24.15 2.39
C ASN A 314 8.30 23.74 1.50
N LEU A 315 8.38 22.53 0.96
CA LEU A 315 7.27 21.85 0.31
C LEU A 315 6.60 20.93 1.33
N ILE A 316 5.33 21.17 1.60
CA ILE A 316 4.52 20.42 2.54
C ILE A 316 3.58 19.51 1.79
N GLY A 317 3.59 18.22 2.14
CA GLY A 317 2.69 17.21 1.59
C GLY A 317 1.87 16.54 2.68
N ASP A 318 0.56 16.54 2.53
CA ASP A 318 -0.40 15.90 3.44
C ASP A 318 -1.22 14.86 2.70
N MET A 319 -1.51 13.74 3.35
CA MET A 319 -2.36 12.68 2.82
C MET A 319 -3.17 12.04 3.93
N ARG A 320 -4.41 11.66 3.61
CA ARG A 320 -5.25 10.80 4.48
C ARG A 320 -5.90 9.74 3.62
N LEU A 321 -5.83 8.48 4.09
CA LEU A 321 -6.51 7.38 3.42
C LEU A 321 -6.89 6.26 4.39
N PRO A 322 -7.95 5.48 4.07
CA PRO A 322 -8.31 4.30 4.84
C PRO A 322 -7.33 3.16 4.53
N ILE A 323 -6.74 2.55 5.58
CA ILE A 323 -5.82 1.42 5.45
C ILE A 323 -6.23 0.31 6.41
N ALA A 324 -7.05 -0.61 5.93
CA ALA A 324 -7.47 -1.79 6.67
C ALA A 324 -6.53 -2.97 6.38
N VAL A 325 -5.49 -3.13 7.19
CA VAL A 325 -4.49 -4.19 7.07
C VAL A 325 -4.43 -5.03 8.34
N GLY A 326 -3.81 -6.21 8.23
CA GLY A 326 -3.56 -7.09 9.37
C GLY A 326 -2.22 -7.80 9.27
N THR A 327 -1.63 -8.09 10.41
CA THR A 327 -0.34 -8.80 10.51
C THR A 327 -0.51 -10.20 11.10
N VAL A 328 -1.72 -10.58 11.46
CA VAL A 328 -2.06 -11.90 12.01
C VAL A 328 -3.16 -12.57 11.18
N GLY A 329 -3.09 -13.89 11.09
CA GLY A 329 -4.08 -14.71 10.39
C GLY A 329 -3.90 -14.77 8.86
N GLY A 330 -4.69 -15.63 8.22
CA GLY A 330 -4.70 -15.78 6.77
C GLY A 330 -3.33 -16.11 6.16
N ILE A 331 -3.05 -15.48 5.03
CA ILE A 331 -1.83 -15.69 4.22
C ILE A 331 -0.54 -15.24 4.94
N THR A 332 -0.65 -14.32 5.92
CA THR A 332 0.53 -13.75 6.61
C THR A 332 1.35 -14.79 7.35
N HIS A 333 0.75 -15.90 7.79
CA HIS A 333 1.43 -16.98 8.49
C HIS A 333 1.91 -18.12 7.59
N ILE A 334 1.33 -18.30 6.41
CA ILE A 334 1.61 -19.45 5.56
C ILE A 334 2.52 -19.14 4.36
N HIS A 335 2.45 -17.92 3.79
CA HIS A 335 3.23 -17.55 2.62
C HIS A 335 4.68 -17.22 2.99
N PRO A 336 5.70 -17.97 2.51
CA PRO A 336 7.08 -17.80 2.97
C PRO A 336 7.65 -16.40 2.72
N GLN A 337 7.38 -15.82 1.52
CA GLN A 337 7.87 -14.49 1.16
C GLN A 337 7.17 -13.38 1.96
N VAL A 338 5.89 -13.53 2.29
CA VAL A 338 5.17 -12.59 3.16
C VAL A 338 5.76 -12.61 4.59
N ARG A 339 6.01 -13.80 5.13
CA ARG A 339 6.70 -13.93 6.43
C ARG A 339 8.08 -13.31 6.43
N LEU A 340 8.83 -13.50 5.33
CA LEU A 340 10.13 -12.87 5.14
C LEU A 340 9.99 -11.33 5.12
N ALA A 341 9.03 -10.79 4.36
CA ALA A 341 8.76 -9.36 4.30
C ALA A 341 8.41 -8.76 5.67
N GLN A 342 7.55 -9.43 6.44
CA GLN A 342 7.20 -8.98 7.79
C GLN A 342 8.42 -9.01 8.72
N ARG A 343 9.26 -10.06 8.65
CA ARG A 343 10.49 -10.13 9.43
C ARG A 343 11.49 -9.02 9.07
N ILE A 344 11.64 -8.68 7.79
CA ILE A 344 12.48 -7.55 7.33
C ILE A 344 11.97 -6.23 7.92
N LEU A 345 10.65 -6.07 8.06
CA LEU A 345 10.00 -4.91 8.68
C LEU A 345 9.99 -4.99 10.22
N ASP A 346 10.62 -6.01 10.82
CA ASP A 346 10.69 -6.25 12.26
C ASP A 346 9.34 -6.65 12.88
N ASN A 347 8.54 -7.42 12.13
CA ASN A 347 7.22 -7.91 12.54
C ASN A 347 6.32 -6.77 13.07
N PRO A 348 5.94 -5.82 12.21
CA PRO A 348 5.17 -4.65 12.63
C PRO A 348 3.80 -5.06 13.15
N SER A 349 3.23 -4.26 14.06
CA SER A 349 1.79 -4.30 14.34
C SER A 349 1.00 -3.86 13.11
N ALA A 350 -0.32 -4.09 13.10
CA ALA A 350 -1.18 -3.60 12.01
C ALA A 350 -1.11 -2.07 11.87
N ASP A 351 -1.06 -1.34 12.98
CA ASP A 351 -0.90 0.12 12.97
C ASP A 351 0.45 0.55 12.37
N GLN A 352 1.54 -0.13 12.75
CA GLN A 352 2.86 0.17 12.19
C GLN A 352 2.92 -0.15 10.69
N LEU A 353 2.33 -1.27 10.25
CA LEU A 353 2.25 -1.62 8.84
C LEU A 353 1.42 -0.59 8.05
N ALA A 354 0.30 -0.15 8.60
CA ALA A 354 -0.53 0.89 7.99
C ALA A 354 0.22 2.22 7.83
N ARG A 355 1.00 2.63 8.83
CA ARG A 355 1.88 3.81 8.76
C ARG A 355 2.95 3.67 7.69
N ILE A 356 3.60 2.50 7.60
CA ILE A 356 4.61 2.20 6.56
C ILE A 356 3.97 2.33 5.16
N ILE A 357 2.80 1.76 4.97
CA ILE A 357 2.07 1.80 3.70
C ILE A 357 1.68 3.24 3.35
N ALA A 358 1.13 4.01 4.30
CA ALA A 358 0.75 5.41 4.08
C ALA A 358 1.96 6.27 3.71
N GLY A 359 3.03 6.20 4.49
CA GLY A 359 4.27 6.95 4.23
C GLY A 359 4.87 6.61 2.85
N THR A 360 4.83 5.33 2.47
CA THR A 360 5.28 4.88 1.14
C THR A 360 4.42 5.45 0.02
N GLY A 361 3.09 5.50 0.21
CA GLY A 361 2.17 6.12 -0.74
C GLY A 361 2.47 7.61 -0.97
N LEU A 362 2.74 8.36 0.10
CA LEU A 362 3.07 9.78 0.00
C LEU A 362 4.45 10.02 -0.65
N LEU A 363 5.46 9.20 -0.34
CA LEU A 363 6.77 9.22 -1.03
C LEU A 363 6.61 8.93 -2.53
N GLN A 364 5.81 7.94 -2.89
CA GLN A 364 5.53 7.60 -4.29
C GLN A 364 4.86 8.76 -5.01
N ASN A 365 3.91 9.43 -4.37
CA ASN A 365 3.22 10.60 -4.92
C ASN A 365 4.18 11.78 -5.14
N LEU A 366 5.05 12.09 -4.16
CA LEU A 366 6.09 13.11 -4.31
C LEU A 366 6.96 12.85 -5.54
N GLY A 367 7.37 11.60 -5.74
CA GLY A 367 8.19 11.21 -6.88
C GLY A 367 7.45 11.36 -8.20
N ALA A 368 6.18 10.95 -8.27
CA ALA A 368 5.36 11.12 -9.46
C ALA A 368 5.18 12.60 -9.83
N LEU A 369 4.87 13.47 -8.84
CA LEU A 369 4.74 14.92 -9.06
C LEU A 369 6.08 15.54 -9.47
N THR A 370 7.19 15.12 -8.85
CA THR A 370 8.54 15.59 -9.22
C THR A 370 8.87 15.23 -10.66
N ALA A 371 8.52 14.03 -11.12
CA ALA A 371 8.74 13.60 -12.51
C ALA A 371 7.84 14.38 -13.48
N LEU A 372 6.57 14.55 -13.17
CA LEU A 372 5.61 15.30 -14.00
C LEU A 372 6.01 16.75 -14.23
N THR A 373 6.65 17.37 -13.24
CA THR A 373 7.05 18.79 -13.25
C THR A 373 8.49 19.01 -13.70
N SER A 374 9.22 17.96 -14.09
CA SER A 374 10.55 18.05 -14.68
C SER A 374 10.49 18.44 -16.16
N GLN A 375 11.59 19.04 -16.71
CA GLN A 375 11.65 19.49 -18.10
C GLN A 375 11.45 18.37 -19.14
N GLY A 376 11.81 17.13 -18.83
CA GLY A 376 11.57 15.96 -19.70
C GLY A 376 10.25 15.25 -19.44
N GLY A 377 9.50 15.65 -18.41
CA GLY A 377 8.26 14.99 -17.99
C GLY A 377 8.48 13.53 -17.57
N ILE A 378 7.35 12.81 -17.42
CA ILE A 378 7.37 11.36 -17.11
C ILE A 378 8.07 10.56 -18.22
N THR A 379 7.91 10.98 -19.47
CA THR A 379 8.32 10.21 -20.65
C THR A 379 9.82 9.91 -20.66
N GLU A 380 10.67 10.87 -20.32
CA GLU A 380 12.12 10.68 -20.34
C GLU A 380 12.61 9.73 -19.25
N GLY A 381 12.11 9.86 -18.03
CA GLY A 381 12.48 8.99 -16.90
C GLY A 381 11.98 7.55 -17.05
N HIS A 382 10.72 7.38 -17.47
CA HIS A 382 10.12 6.06 -17.71
C HIS A 382 10.75 5.36 -18.92
N MET A 383 11.00 6.09 -20.02
CA MET A 383 11.58 5.48 -21.22
C MET A 383 12.91 4.83 -20.94
N ARG A 384 13.81 5.47 -20.19
CA ARG A 384 15.12 4.87 -19.82
C ARG A 384 14.99 3.56 -19.07
N LEU A 385 14.01 3.45 -18.17
CA LEU A 385 13.76 2.22 -17.42
C LEU A 385 13.07 1.12 -18.25
N HIS A 386 12.45 1.49 -19.38
CA HIS A 386 11.85 0.56 -20.33
C HIS A 386 12.83 0.00 -21.37
N LEU A 387 13.97 0.64 -21.59
CA LEU A 387 14.94 0.19 -22.62
C LEU A 387 15.40 -1.27 -22.43
N PRO A 388 15.71 -1.76 -21.20
CA PRO A 388 16.02 -3.17 -21.00
C PRO A 388 14.87 -4.10 -21.38
N ASN A 389 13.61 -3.72 -21.11
CA ASN A 389 12.43 -4.49 -21.47
C ASN A 389 12.22 -4.54 -22.99
N LEU A 390 12.48 -3.43 -23.71
CA LEU A 390 12.47 -3.40 -25.17
C LEU A 390 13.54 -4.33 -25.75
N ALA A 391 14.76 -4.33 -25.17
CA ALA A 391 15.82 -5.23 -25.57
C ALA A 391 15.46 -6.71 -25.38
N ILE A 392 14.83 -7.07 -24.26
CA ILE A 392 14.31 -8.42 -24.02
C ILE A 392 13.19 -8.75 -25.00
N GLY A 393 12.24 -7.83 -25.18
CA GLY A 393 11.05 -8.02 -26.03
C GLY A 393 11.38 -8.23 -27.50
N CYS A 394 12.47 -7.65 -28.03
CA CYS A 394 12.94 -7.88 -29.40
C CYS A 394 13.78 -9.17 -29.55
N GLY A 395 14.03 -9.93 -28.47
CA GLY A 395 14.75 -11.19 -28.51
C GLY A 395 16.28 -11.06 -28.40
N ALA A 396 16.80 -9.99 -27.78
CA ALA A 396 18.21 -9.85 -27.47
C ALA A 396 18.66 -10.87 -26.40
N ASN A 397 19.73 -11.61 -26.67
CA ASN A 397 20.35 -12.51 -25.70
C ASN A 397 21.11 -11.72 -24.62
N GLN A 398 21.59 -12.41 -23.59
CA GLN A 398 22.21 -11.78 -22.40
C GLN A 398 23.39 -10.86 -22.76
N HIS A 399 24.21 -11.24 -23.77
CA HIS A 399 25.39 -10.47 -24.21
C HIS A 399 25.00 -9.27 -25.11
N GLU A 400 23.88 -9.36 -25.81
CA GLU A 400 23.39 -8.31 -26.72
C GLU A 400 22.64 -7.19 -25.97
N ARG A 401 22.07 -7.47 -24.78
CA ARG A 401 21.20 -6.52 -24.04
C ARG A 401 21.90 -5.23 -23.67
N GLY A 402 23.11 -5.30 -23.12
CA GLY A 402 23.86 -4.10 -22.75
C GLY A 402 24.17 -3.19 -23.92
N PRO A 403 24.83 -3.69 -24.98
CA PRO A 403 25.07 -2.90 -26.20
C PRO A 403 23.79 -2.35 -26.85
N LEU A 404 22.70 -3.12 -26.85
CA LEU A 404 21.43 -2.65 -27.40
C LEU A 404 20.79 -1.54 -26.55
N VAL A 405 20.83 -1.65 -25.22
CA VAL A 405 20.34 -0.58 -24.33
C VAL A 405 21.12 0.71 -24.58
N ASN A 406 22.45 0.66 -24.69
CA ASN A 406 23.26 1.84 -25.00
C ASN A 406 22.86 2.49 -26.34
N TYR A 407 22.66 1.68 -27.39
CA TYR A 407 22.18 2.17 -28.68
C TYR A 407 20.80 2.85 -28.56
N LEU A 408 19.88 2.27 -27.77
CA LEU A 408 18.56 2.84 -27.55
C LEU A 408 18.62 4.13 -26.69
N GLU A 409 19.58 4.25 -25.77
CA GLU A 409 19.82 5.48 -25.01
C GLU A 409 20.27 6.64 -25.92
N GLU A 410 21.11 6.36 -26.93
CA GLU A 410 21.52 7.36 -27.91
C GLU A 410 20.31 7.84 -28.74
N ILE A 411 19.47 6.93 -29.23
CA ILE A 411 18.23 7.28 -29.96
C ILE A 411 17.30 8.11 -29.06
N LEU A 412 17.13 7.72 -27.79
CA LEU A 412 16.29 8.44 -26.85
C LEU A 412 16.81 9.88 -26.64
N ALA A 413 18.13 10.04 -26.51
CA ALA A 413 18.76 11.35 -26.34
C ALA A 413 18.58 12.26 -27.57
N GLU A 414 18.63 11.70 -28.77
CA GLU A 414 18.50 12.44 -30.03
C GLU A 414 17.05 12.77 -30.39
N THR A 415 16.13 11.82 -30.20
CA THR A 415 14.77 11.91 -30.72
C THR A 415 13.69 12.14 -29.66
N GLY A 416 14.04 11.96 -28.37
CA GLY A 416 13.10 12.01 -27.24
C GLY A 416 12.15 10.81 -27.16
N ARG A 417 12.29 9.77 -28.01
CA ARG A 417 11.43 8.60 -28.06
C ARG A 417 12.17 7.36 -28.57
N VAL A 418 11.72 6.19 -28.12
CA VAL A 418 12.22 4.89 -28.59
C VAL A 418 11.05 3.94 -28.82
N SER A 419 11.08 3.15 -29.88
CA SER A 419 10.04 2.19 -30.25
C SER A 419 10.57 0.75 -30.26
N ALA A 420 9.69 -0.23 -30.34
CA ALA A 420 10.04 -1.64 -30.57
C ALA A 420 10.77 -1.83 -31.90
N THR A 421 10.44 -1.01 -32.91
CA THR A 421 11.11 -1.03 -34.23
C THR A 421 12.58 -0.58 -34.10
N ASP A 422 12.87 0.44 -33.28
CA ASP A 422 14.23 0.89 -33.04
C ASP A 422 15.05 -0.21 -32.34
N ALA A 423 14.44 -0.93 -31.40
CA ALA A 423 15.08 -2.06 -30.75
C ALA A 423 15.39 -3.21 -31.72
N GLN A 424 14.46 -3.55 -32.62
CA GLN A 424 14.69 -4.56 -33.65
C GLN A 424 15.79 -4.15 -34.64
N ASN A 425 15.80 -2.89 -35.08
CA ASN A 425 16.82 -2.35 -35.97
C ASN A 425 18.20 -2.36 -35.30
N GLY A 426 18.29 -1.89 -34.05
CA GLY A 426 19.51 -1.91 -33.26
C GLY A 426 20.05 -3.33 -33.06
N LEU A 427 19.19 -4.30 -32.75
CA LEU A 427 19.59 -5.71 -32.61
C LEU A 427 20.12 -6.28 -33.93
N SER A 428 19.47 -5.94 -35.03
CA SER A 428 19.91 -6.37 -36.38
C SER A 428 21.28 -5.79 -36.72
N LEU A 429 21.53 -4.52 -36.40
CA LEU A 429 22.83 -3.86 -36.61
C LEU A 429 23.93 -4.51 -35.76
N LEU A 430 23.67 -4.79 -34.49
CA LEU A 430 24.63 -5.44 -33.61
C LEU A 430 25.00 -6.85 -34.12
N ARG A 431 24.02 -7.61 -34.61
CA ARG A 431 24.24 -8.96 -35.18
C ARG A 431 24.97 -8.94 -36.50
N ALA A 432 24.85 -7.86 -37.28
CA ALA A 432 25.57 -7.72 -38.54
C ALA A 432 27.08 -7.32 -38.35
N GLN A 433 27.40 -6.81 -37.15
CA GLN A 433 28.77 -6.40 -36.78
C GLN A 433 29.55 -7.47 -35.99
N ALA A 434 28.85 -8.52 -35.52
CA ALA A 434 29.40 -9.65 -34.78
C ALA A 434 29.78 -10.81 -35.73
#